data_ebfba43f10fe448d4a6f3ffb12b34e74
#
_entry.id   ebfba43f10fe448d4a6f3ffb12b34e74
#
_cell.length_a   1.000
_cell.length_b   1.000
_cell.length_c   1.000
_cell.angle_alpha   90.00
_cell.angle_beta   90.00
_cell.angle_gamma   90.00
#
_symmetry.space_group_name_H-M   'P 1'
#
loop_
_entity.id
_entity.type
_entity.pdbx_description
1 polymer ?
#
loop_
_entity_poly.entity_id
_entity_poly.type
_entity_poly.pdbx_seq_one_letter_code
_entity_poly.pdbx_strand_id
1 'polypeptide(L)'
;MTAGNITTLSVLLILLLAAPSFGHAQTLPAAEKQKIETLITRVGDLKDAKFVRNGSTYEPSTAVWFLRGKWNFNSSDVKSARDFIDKVASMSGTSGQPYLIRFNDGKEIHSRNFLLAELKKIEP
;
A
#
# COMPACT_ATOMS: atom_id res chain seq x y z
N MET A 1 -39.35 19.75 -38.18
CA MET A 1 -39.91 20.01 -36.85
C MET A 1 -39.55 18.97 -35.83
N THR A 2 -39.90 17.80 -36.10
CA THR A 2 -39.63 16.70 -35.17
C THR A 2 -38.17 16.33 -35.10
N ALA A 3 -37.42 16.56 -36.13
CA ALA A 3 -36.00 16.20 -36.16
C ALA A 3 -35.17 16.93 -35.11
N GLY A 4 -35.51 18.18 -34.84
CA GLY A 4 -34.74 18.96 -33.87
C GLY A 4 -34.85 18.38 -32.45
N ASN A 5 -35.99 17.88 -32.12
CA ASN A 5 -36.23 17.35 -30.80
C ASN A 5 -35.41 16.08 -30.54
N ILE A 6 -35.30 15.26 -31.55
CA ILE A 6 -34.56 14.02 -31.45
C ILE A 6 -33.08 14.29 -31.24
N THR A 7 -32.57 15.29 -31.93
CA THR A 7 -31.17 15.67 -31.80
C THR A 7 -30.83 16.11 -30.39
N THR A 8 -31.72 16.86 -29.78
CA THR A 8 -31.52 17.35 -28.42
C THR A 8 -31.38 16.19 -27.42
N LEU A 9 -32.20 15.17 -27.58
CA LEU A 9 -32.13 14.01 -26.70
C LEU A 9 -30.80 13.28 -26.79
N SER A 10 -30.27 13.19 -28.00
CA SER A 10 -28.98 12.54 -28.19
C SER A 10 -27.85 13.24 -27.45
N VAL A 11 -27.89 14.54 -27.46
CA VAL A 11 -26.85 15.34 -26.79
C VAL A 11 -26.87 15.08 -25.28
N LEU A 12 -28.05 15.04 -24.70
CA LEU A 12 -28.18 14.77 -23.28
C LEU A 12 -27.60 13.43 -22.88
N LEU A 13 -27.81 12.44 -23.71
CA LEU A 13 -27.28 11.11 -23.46
C LEU A 13 -25.77 11.10 -23.37
N ILE A 14 -25.13 11.82 -24.27
CA ILE A 14 -23.67 11.89 -24.30
C ILE A 14 -23.14 12.49 -23.00
N LEU A 15 -23.77 13.51 -22.50
CA LEU A 15 -23.33 14.15 -21.27
C LEU A 15 -23.38 13.20 -20.09
N LEU A 16 -24.39 12.38 -20.03
CA LEU A 16 -24.52 11.40 -18.95
C LEU A 16 -23.39 10.39 -18.96
N LEU A 17 -22.94 10.01 -20.15
CA LEU A 17 -21.84 9.06 -20.28
C LEU A 17 -20.52 9.63 -19.79
N ALA A 18 -20.34 10.92 -19.91
CA ALA A 18 -19.10 11.54 -19.48
C ALA A 18 -18.98 11.58 -17.94
N ALA A 19 -20.09 11.71 -17.24
CA ALA A 19 -20.07 11.85 -15.80
C ALA A 19 -19.47 10.67 -15.04
N PRO A 20 -19.76 9.42 -15.39
CA PRO A 20 -19.30 8.27 -14.61
C PRO A 20 -17.78 8.09 -14.62
N SER A 21 -17.09 8.69 -15.58
CA SER A 21 -15.67 8.43 -15.71
C SER A 21 -14.81 9.12 -14.67
N PHE A 22 -15.38 9.95 -13.84
CA PHE A 22 -14.59 10.72 -12.89
C PHE A 22 -14.23 10.00 -11.60
N GLY A 23 -14.94 8.96 -11.25
CA GLY A 23 -14.89 8.46 -9.90
C GLY A 23 -14.01 7.26 -9.66
N HIS A 24 -13.33 6.75 -10.67
CA HIS A 24 -12.77 5.43 -10.48
C HIS A 24 -11.26 5.35 -10.45
N ALA A 25 -10.58 6.43 -10.56
CA ALA A 25 -9.17 6.37 -10.87
C ALA A 25 -8.31 5.95 -9.70
N GLN A 26 -8.80 6.00 -8.48
CA GLN A 26 -7.94 5.98 -7.29
C GLN A 26 -8.10 4.77 -6.40
N THR A 27 -8.86 3.79 -6.80
CA THR A 27 -9.12 2.63 -5.95
C THR A 27 -7.96 1.65 -6.00
N LEU A 28 -7.50 1.21 -4.83
CA LEU A 28 -6.52 0.15 -4.73
C LEU A 28 -7.16 -1.15 -5.22
N PRO A 29 -6.58 -1.85 -6.21
CA PRO A 29 -7.12 -3.13 -6.65
C PRO A 29 -7.16 -4.15 -5.52
N ALA A 30 -8.20 -4.97 -5.50
CA ALA A 30 -8.37 -5.97 -4.45
C ALA A 30 -7.20 -6.94 -4.36
N ALA A 31 -6.63 -7.33 -5.49
CA ALA A 31 -5.48 -8.22 -5.52
C ALA A 31 -4.27 -7.58 -4.86
N GLU A 32 -4.05 -6.29 -5.07
CA GLU A 32 -2.93 -5.59 -4.45
C GLU A 32 -3.15 -5.41 -2.96
N LYS A 33 -4.38 -5.12 -2.55
CA LYS A 33 -4.71 -5.03 -1.14
C LYS A 33 -4.42 -6.35 -0.42
N GLN A 34 -4.78 -7.47 -1.05
CA GLN A 34 -4.51 -8.78 -0.49
C GLN A 34 -3.01 -9.02 -0.30
N LYS A 35 -2.20 -8.63 -1.27
CA LYS A 35 -0.75 -8.74 -1.15
C LYS A 35 -0.23 -7.93 0.01
N ILE A 36 -0.70 -6.70 0.17
CA ILE A 36 -0.28 -5.83 1.27
C ILE A 36 -0.64 -6.47 2.61
N GLU A 37 -1.86 -7.01 2.75
CA GLU A 37 -2.26 -7.68 3.97
C GLU A 37 -1.36 -8.87 4.27
N THR A 38 -0.99 -9.63 3.25
CA THR A 38 -0.06 -10.74 3.42
C THR A 38 1.30 -10.27 3.89
N LEU A 39 1.82 -9.20 3.30
CA LEU A 39 3.11 -8.64 3.69
C LEU A 39 3.10 -8.18 5.16
N ILE A 40 2.05 -7.52 5.58
CA ILE A 40 1.91 -7.10 6.98
C ILE A 40 1.90 -8.32 7.90
N THR A 41 1.17 -9.35 7.52
CA THR A 41 1.14 -10.61 8.28
C THR A 41 2.54 -11.23 8.40
N ARG A 42 3.33 -11.18 7.33
CA ARG A 42 4.70 -11.71 7.36
C ARG A 42 5.58 -10.96 8.35
N VAL A 43 5.39 -9.65 8.49
CA VAL A 43 6.09 -8.89 9.53
C VAL A 43 5.65 -9.35 10.92
N GLY A 44 4.35 -9.50 11.12
CA GLY A 44 3.81 -9.92 12.41
C GLY A 44 4.21 -11.33 12.82
N ASP A 45 4.47 -12.18 11.85
CA ASP A 45 4.86 -13.57 12.09
C ASP A 45 6.34 -13.76 12.36
N LEU A 46 7.14 -12.71 12.28
CA LEU A 46 8.56 -12.81 12.57
C LEU A 46 8.78 -13.26 14.02
N LYS A 47 9.64 -14.26 14.17
CA LYS A 47 9.99 -14.78 15.49
C LYS A 47 11.40 -14.36 15.83
N ASP A 48 11.62 -14.08 17.11
CA ASP A 48 12.94 -13.72 17.62
C ASP A 48 13.58 -12.59 16.83
N ALA A 49 12.75 -11.62 16.45
CA ALA A 49 13.19 -10.46 15.69
C ALA A 49 12.53 -9.21 16.24
N LYS A 50 13.18 -8.07 16.00
CA LYS A 50 12.66 -6.76 16.35
C LYS A 50 12.61 -5.91 15.11
N PHE A 51 11.59 -5.07 15.04
CA PHE A 51 11.51 -4.04 14.01
C PHE A 51 12.22 -2.80 14.54
N VAL A 52 13.06 -2.19 13.72
CA VAL A 52 13.86 -1.03 14.15
C VAL A 52 13.41 0.20 13.37
N ARG A 53 13.07 1.25 14.12
CA ARG A 53 12.63 2.52 13.56
C ARG A 53 13.31 3.65 14.33
N ASN A 54 14.04 4.48 13.62
CA ASN A 54 14.75 5.62 14.23
C ASN A 54 15.57 5.21 15.46
N GLY A 55 16.27 4.09 15.38
CA GLY A 55 17.11 3.59 16.44
C GLY A 55 16.39 2.87 17.57
N SER A 56 15.07 2.89 17.62
CA SER A 56 14.30 2.19 18.64
C SER A 56 13.80 0.84 18.10
N THR A 57 13.72 -0.14 18.98
CA THR A 57 13.27 -1.47 18.62
C THR A 57 11.83 -1.70 19.08
N TYR A 58 11.09 -2.44 18.26
CA TYR A 58 9.69 -2.74 18.52
C TYR A 58 9.42 -4.20 18.26
N GLU A 59 8.48 -4.77 19.01
CA GLU A 59 8.00 -6.13 18.75
C GLU A 59 7.30 -6.18 17.39
N PRO A 60 7.29 -7.35 16.73
CA PRO A 60 6.59 -7.48 15.46
C PRO A 60 5.11 -7.07 15.50
N SER A 61 4.41 -7.37 16.58
CA SER A 61 3.01 -6.95 16.73
C SER A 61 2.86 -5.43 16.75
N THR A 62 3.78 -4.73 17.37
CA THR A 62 3.79 -3.27 17.38
C THR A 62 4.10 -2.73 16.00
N ALA A 63 5.03 -3.37 15.30
CA ALA A 63 5.34 -3.00 13.92
C ALA A 63 4.14 -3.12 12.99
N VAL A 64 3.35 -4.19 13.14
CA VAL A 64 2.13 -4.36 12.38
C VAL A 64 1.17 -3.20 12.59
N TRP A 65 0.95 -2.85 13.84
CA TRP A 65 0.06 -1.74 14.19
C TRP A 65 0.53 -0.42 13.57
N PHE A 66 1.82 -0.17 13.67
CA PHE A 66 2.44 1.01 13.10
C PHE A 66 2.34 1.06 11.57
N LEU A 67 2.61 -0.06 10.91
CA LEU A 67 2.53 -0.12 9.45
C LEU A 67 1.11 0.08 8.95
N ARG A 68 0.12 -0.48 9.65
CA ARG A 68 -1.28 -0.26 9.28
C ARG A 68 -1.67 1.21 9.43
N GLY A 69 -1.25 1.84 10.50
CA GLY A 69 -1.55 3.26 10.70
C GLY A 69 -0.93 4.14 9.63
N LYS A 70 0.32 3.87 9.30
CA LYS A 70 1.03 4.62 8.28
C LYS A 70 0.41 4.39 6.89
N TRP A 71 0.01 3.16 6.60
CA TRP A 71 -0.68 2.86 5.35
C TRP A 71 -2.00 3.63 5.27
N ASN A 72 -2.78 3.60 6.33
CA ASN A 72 -4.04 4.32 6.35
C ASN A 72 -3.84 5.81 6.11
N PHE A 73 -2.83 6.39 6.74
CA PHE A 73 -2.52 7.81 6.60
C PHE A 73 -2.06 8.17 5.19
N ASN A 74 -1.41 7.24 4.49
CA ASN A 74 -0.86 7.46 3.15
C ASN A 74 -1.64 6.69 2.07
N SER A 75 -2.88 6.34 2.32
CA SER A 75 -3.63 5.44 1.46
C SER A 75 -3.77 5.95 0.02
N SER A 76 -3.87 7.25 -0.18
CA SER A 76 -4.01 7.82 -1.52
C SER A 76 -2.79 7.61 -2.40
N ASP A 77 -1.63 7.38 -1.79
CA ASP A 77 -0.37 7.18 -2.52
C ASP A 77 -0.06 5.70 -2.76
N VAL A 78 -0.84 4.79 -2.20
CA VAL A 78 -0.56 3.36 -2.27
C VAL A 78 -1.55 2.71 -3.23
N LYS A 79 -1.08 2.38 -4.42
CA LYS A 79 -1.89 1.78 -5.49
C LYS A 79 -1.47 0.36 -5.83
N SER A 80 -0.44 -0.14 -5.15
CA SER A 80 0.09 -1.48 -5.37
C SER A 80 0.84 -1.93 -4.11
N ALA A 81 1.12 -3.22 -4.04
CA ALA A 81 1.96 -3.76 -2.97
C ALA A 81 3.36 -3.15 -3.03
N ARG A 82 3.87 -2.89 -4.23
CA ARG A 82 5.16 -2.25 -4.39
C ARG A 82 5.16 -0.83 -3.83
N ASP A 83 4.09 -0.08 -4.06
CA ASP A 83 3.95 1.25 -3.47
C ASP A 83 3.93 1.18 -1.95
N PHE A 84 3.23 0.19 -1.39
CA PHE A 84 3.23 0.01 0.06
C PHE A 84 4.65 -0.17 0.59
N ILE A 85 5.43 -1.04 -0.05
CA ILE A 85 6.81 -1.27 0.37
C ILE A 85 7.61 0.03 0.26
N ASP A 86 7.55 0.69 -0.88
CA ASP A 86 8.39 1.86 -1.16
C ASP A 86 8.00 3.08 -0.32
N LYS A 87 6.71 3.29 -0.10
CA LYS A 87 6.21 4.54 0.47
C LYS A 87 5.81 4.43 1.94
N VAL A 88 5.53 3.23 2.41
CA VAL A 88 5.08 3.02 3.79
C VAL A 88 6.10 2.27 4.62
N ALA A 89 6.63 1.18 4.10
CA ALA A 89 7.36 0.20 4.90
C ALA A 89 8.88 0.24 4.74
N SER A 90 9.42 1.23 4.04
CA SER A 90 10.86 1.29 3.77
C SER A 90 11.64 2.22 4.68
N MET A 91 11.08 3.38 5.01
CA MET A 91 11.84 4.36 5.77
C MET A 91 10.92 5.28 6.56
N SER A 92 11.49 5.92 7.57
CA SER A 92 10.80 6.90 8.37
C SER A 92 10.51 8.15 7.56
N GLY A 93 9.27 8.62 7.61
CA GLY A 93 8.88 9.87 6.95
C GLY A 93 9.49 11.11 7.59
N THR A 94 9.89 11.03 8.86
CA THR A 94 10.45 12.18 9.57
C THR A 94 11.96 12.28 9.45
N SER A 95 12.67 11.15 9.48
CA SER A 95 14.14 11.14 9.48
C SER A 95 14.75 10.67 8.17
N GLY A 96 13.98 9.99 7.32
CA GLY A 96 14.50 9.36 6.12
C GLY A 96 15.35 8.13 6.39
N GLN A 97 15.48 7.70 7.65
CA GLN A 97 16.26 6.51 7.96
C GLN A 97 15.49 5.25 7.59
N PRO A 98 16.18 4.24 7.06
CA PRO A 98 15.51 3.00 6.69
C PRO A 98 15.01 2.26 7.92
N TYR A 99 13.87 1.60 7.77
CA TYR A 99 13.42 0.64 8.77
C TYR A 99 14.24 -0.63 8.62
N LEU A 100 14.57 -1.22 9.76
CA LEU A 100 15.37 -2.44 9.78
C LEU A 100 14.63 -3.54 10.53
N ILE A 101 15.03 -4.79 10.26
CA ILE A 101 14.62 -5.95 11.04
C ILE A 101 15.90 -6.50 11.65
N ARG A 102 15.93 -6.60 12.97
CA ARG A 102 17.07 -7.13 13.72
C ARG A 102 16.70 -8.51 14.24
N PHE A 103 17.49 -9.49 13.84
CA PHE A 103 17.29 -10.87 14.26
C PHE A 103 17.99 -11.16 15.58
N ASN A 104 17.68 -12.31 16.16
CA ASN A 104 18.16 -12.69 17.47
C ASN A 104 19.68 -12.78 17.57
N ASP A 105 20.34 -13.09 16.46
CA ASP A 105 21.81 -13.15 16.39
C ASP A 105 22.46 -11.76 16.18
N GLY A 106 21.64 -10.69 16.18
CA GLY A 106 22.11 -9.33 15.99
C GLY A 106 22.22 -8.88 14.55
N LYS A 107 21.99 -9.77 13.58
CA LYS A 107 22.01 -9.41 12.17
C LYS A 107 20.83 -8.50 11.85
N GLU A 108 21.08 -7.49 11.03
CA GLU A 108 20.05 -6.56 10.60
C GLU A 108 19.92 -6.57 9.09
N ILE A 109 18.68 -6.46 8.62
CA ILE A 109 18.38 -6.28 7.21
C ILE A 109 17.41 -5.13 7.06
N HIS A 110 17.39 -4.51 5.89
CA HIS A 110 16.40 -3.49 5.58
C HIS A 110 15.01 -4.12 5.48
N SER A 111 14.04 -3.49 6.10
CA SER A 111 12.63 -3.90 5.99
C SER A 111 12.21 -3.99 4.52
N ARG A 112 12.65 -3.03 3.71
CA ARG A 112 12.38 -3.03 2.28
C ARG A 112 12.82 -4.34 1.61
N ASN A 113 14.03 -4.77 1.89
CA ASN A 113 14.58 -5.98 1.28
C ASN A 113 13.83 -7.23 1.73
N PHE A 114 13.49 -7.30 3.01
CA PHE A 114 12.67 -8.39 3.52
C PHE A 114 11.33 -8.45 2.80
N LEU A 115 10.66 -7.32 2.70
CA LEU A 115 9.32 -7.28 2.10
C LEU A 115 9.34 -7.52 0.59
N LEU A 116 10.37 -7.05 -0.11
CA LEU A 116 10.50 -7.37 -1.53
C LEU A 116 10.70 -8.87 -1.75
N ALA A 117 11.47 -9.52 -0.90
CA ALA A 117 11.65 -10.97 -0.98
C ALA A 117 10.33 -11.71 -0.70
N GLU A 118 9.57 -11.24 0.29
CA GLU A 118 8.27 -11.84 0.59
C GLU A 118 7.27 -11.60 -0.54
N LEU A 119 7.26 -10.41 -1.12
CA LEU A 119 6.39 -10.12 -2.25
C LEU A 119 6.68 -11.05 -3.42
N LYS A 120 7.96 -11.31 -3.68
CA LYS A 120 8.34 -12.22 -4.75
C LYS A 120 7.82 -13.63 -4.52
N LYS A 121 7.71 -14.07 -3.27
CA LYS A 121 7.18 -15.40 -2.94
C LYS A 121 5.68 -15.51 -3.20
N ILE A 122 4.94 -14.42 -3.04
CA ILE A 122 3.48 -14.45 -3.19
C ILE A 122 3.01 -14.05 -4.59
N GLU A 123 3.88 -13.47 -5.40
CA GLU A 123 3.57 -13.18 -6.80
C GLU A 123 3.98 -14.36 -7.66
N PRO A 124 3.14 -14.75 -8.63
CA PRO A 124 3.43 -15.86 -9.51
C PRO A 124 4.58 -15.57 -10.48
#